data_1d34ef01e2eb209d0ca20225cc58c5af
#
_entry.id   1d34ef01e2eb209d0ca20225cc58c5af
#
_cell.length_a   1.000
_cell.length_b   1.000
_cell.length_c   1.000
_cell.angle_alpha   90.00
_cell.angle_beta   90.00
_cell.angle_gamma   90.00
#
_symmetry.space_group_name_H-M   'P 1'
#
loop_
_entity.id
_entity.type
_entity.pdbx_description
1 polymer ?
#
loop_
_entity_poly.entity_id
_entity_poly.type
_entity_poly.pdbx_seq_one_letter_code
_entity_poly.pdbx_strand_id
1 'polypeptide(L)'
;NLNQEMTPIGPKPANLNRLMEDDLSLNQMDNFVEQGILNGSPMSMSQIPDYSDSTLSPIIRGKAYLDANCAFCHRQGGTANANGLYINWDFEGEIIHTGIFKIPTNYNAPQLQYDIVPGNPDESILLYRMTQTEAPDVMPQIGRSINHNEGIEIIREYIYNIE
;
A
#
# COMPACT_ATOMS: atom_id res chain seq x y z
N ASN A 1 -2.85 7.53 16.49
CA ASN A 1 -4.27 7.49 16.85
C ASN A 1 -4.55 8.57 17.89
N LEU A 2 -5.24 9.65 17.48
CA LEU A 2 -5.52 10.82 18.34
C LEU A 2 -6.42 10.48 19.55
N ASN A 3 -7.13 9.37 19.48
CA ASN A 3 -8.09 8.95 20.51
C ASN A 3 -7.62 7.74 21.33
N GLN A 4 -6.39 7.26 21.14
CA GLN A 4 -5.87 6.02 21.76
C GLN A 4 -6.72 4.76 21.49
N GLU A 5 -7.58 4.81 20.49
CA GLU A 5 -8.35 3.65 20.05
C GLU A 5 -7.47 2.69 19.24
N MET A 6 -7.65 1.41 19.43
CA MET A 6 -6.96 0.38 18.66
C MET A 6 -7.45 0.44 17.20
N THR A 7 -6.54 0.68 16.28
CA THR A 7 -6.87 0.65 14.84
C THR A 7 -6.42 -0.71 14.29
N PRO A 8 -7.35 -1.52 13.79
CA PRO A 8 -6.99 -2.80 13.18
C PRO A 8 -6.05 -2.60 11.98
N ILE A 9 -4.98 -3.37 11.93
CA ILE A 9 -4.14 -3.54 10.76
C ILE A 9 -4.58 -4.85 10.11
N GLY A 10 -5.23 -4.77 8.96
CA GLY A 10 -5.74 -5.95 8.28
C GLY A 10 -6.30 -5.60 6.91
N PRO A 11 -6.73 -6.62 6.16
CA PRO A 11 -7.29 -6.41 4.85
C PRO A 11 -8.55 -5.55 4.93
N LYS A 12 -8.66 -4.60 4.01
CA LYS A 12 -9.89 -3.83 3.80
C LYS A 12 -10.90 -4.68 3.02
N PRO A 13 -12.21 -4.38 3.11
CA PRO A 13 -13.20 -5.05 2.29
C PRO A 13 -12.86 -5.08 0.80
N ALA A 14 -12.27 -4.01 0.25
CA ALA A 14 -11.84 -3.95 -1.15
C ALA A 14 -10.70 -4.93 -1.52
N ASN A 15 -9.87 -5.33 -0.55
CA ASN A 15 -8.85 -6.36 -0.75
C ASN A 15 -9.48 -7.78 -0.74
N LEU A 16 -10.60 -7.96 -0.04
CA LEU A 16 -11.31 -9.24 0.09
C LEU A 16 -12.40 -9.43 -0.97
N ASN A 17 -12.77 -8.37 -1.70
CA ASN A 17 -13.77 -8.42 -2.76
C ASN A 17 -13.18 -9.05 -4.02
N ARG A 18 -12.95 -10.35 -3.98
CA ARG A 18 -12.38 -11.16 -5.08
C ARG A 18 -13.01 -12.55 -5.12
N LEU A 19 -12.82 -13.25 -6.21
CA LEU A 19 -13.18 -14.67 -6.31
C LEU A 19 -12.25 -15.49 -5.41
N MET A 20 -12.75 -16.56 -4.86
CA MET A 20 -11.95 -17.49 -4.06
C MET A 20 -11.00 -18.27 -4.99
N GLU A 21 -9.80 -18.60 -4.50
CA GLU A 21 -8.80 -19.32 -5.30
C GLU A 21 -9.21 -20.79 -5.59
N ASP A 22 -9.92 -21.40 -4.66
CA ASP A 22 -10.39 -22.78 -4.72
C ASP A 22 -11.79 -22.91 -5.36
N ASP A 23 -12.54 -21.82 -5.49
CA ASP A 23 -13.84 -21.75 -6.17
C ASP A 23 -14.05 -20.39 -6.87
N LEU A 24 -13.66 -20.32 -8.14
CA LEU A 24 -13.78 -19.11 -8.95
C LEU A 24 -15.23 -18.69 -9.29
N SER A 25 -16.23 -19.45 -8.87
CA SER A 25 -17.65 -19.06 -8.98
C SER A 25 -18.15 -18.27 -7.76
N LEU A 26 -17.39 -18.26 -6.66
CA LEU A 26 -17.78 -17.71 -5.38
C LEU A 26 -16.93 -16.48 -5.03
N ASN A 27 -17.59 -15.35 -4.71
CA ASN A 27 -16.91 -14.18 -4.17
C ASN A 27 -16.62 -14.38 -2.70
N GLN A 28 -15.41 -14.05 -2.25
CA GLN A 28 -14.96 -14.22 -0.86
C GLN A 28 -15.84 -13.46 0.14
N MET A 29 -16.26 -12.24 -0.19
CA MET A 29 -17.12 -11.45 0.69
C MET A 29 -18.52 -12.07 0.82
N ASP A 30 -19.08 -12.55 -0.29
CA ASP A 30 -20.39 -13.20 -0.28
C ASP A 30 -20.34 -14.51 0.52
N ASN A 31 -19.25 -15.27 0.38
CA ASN A 31 -19.01 -16.46 1.19
C ASN A 31 -18.94 -16.14 2.69
N PHE A 32 -18.28 -15.07 3.09
CA PHE A 32 -18.23 -14.66 4.50
C PHE A 32 -19.62 -14.25 5.06
N VAL A 33 -20.47 -13.65 4.23
CA VAL A 33 -21.85 -13.35 4.59
C VAL A 33 -22.67 -14.65 4.74
N GLU A 34 -22.54 -15.57 3.79
CA GLU A 34 -23.25 -16.86 3.82
C GLU A 34 -22.86 -17.70 5.03
N GLN A 35 -21.59 -17.68 5.41
CA GLN A 35 -21.08 -18.36 6.60
C GLN A 35 -21.41 -17.62 7.92
N GLY A 36 -22.06 -16.46 7.88
CA GLY A 36 -22.38 -15.65 9.06
C GLY A 36 -21.17 -14.98 9.73
N ILE A 37 -20.03 -14.90 9.04
CA ILE A 37 -18.84 -14.19 9.51
C ILE A 37 -19.04 -12.68 9.40
N LEU A 38 -19.74 -12.23 8.35
CA LEU A 38 -20.11 -10.84 8.13
C LEU A 38 -21.63 -10.64 8.16
N ASN A 39 -22.05 -9.52 8.75
CA ASN A 39 -23.46 -9.09 8.77
C ASN A 39 -23.82 -8.26 7.53
N GLY A 40 -23.70 -8.86 6.32
CA GLY A 40 -23.94 -8.21 5.04
C GLY A 40 -22.68 -7.72 4.35
N SER A 41 -22.79 -7.55 3.03
CA SER A 41 -21.75 -6.99 2.17
C SER A 41 -22.17 -5.61 1.66
N PRO A 42 -21.31 -4.60 1.60
CA PRO A 42 -21.62 -3.33 0.96
C PRO A 42 -22.03 -3.54 -0.50
N MET A 43 -23.17 -2.95 -0.90
CA MET A 43 -23.77 -3.17 -2.24
C MET A 43 -22.93 -2.64 -3.42
N SER A 44 -21.97 -1.77 -3.17
CA SER A 44 -21.01 -1.33 -4.19
C SER A 44 -19.64 -1.17 -3.54
N MET A 45 -18.80 -2.17 -3.70
CA MET A 45 -17.46 -2.15 -3.18
C MET A 45 -16.48 -2.19 -4.34
N SER A 46 -15.53 -1.25 -4.36
CA SER A 46 -14.40 -1.33 -5.28
C SER A 46 -13.60 -2.59 -5.02
N GLN A 47 -13.06 -3.16 -6.06
CA GLN A 47 -12.09 -4.25 -5.98
C GLN A 47 -10.69 -3.67 -6.17
N ILE A 48 -9.77 -4.01 -5.29
CA ILE A 48 -8.36 -3.72 -5.49
C ILE A 48 -7.75 -4.91 -6.22
N PRO A 49 -7.09 -4.70 -7.37
CA PRO A 49 -6.46 -5.77 -8.13
C PRO A 49 -5.42 -6.54 -7.33
N ASP A 50 -5.14 -7.76 -7.73
CA ASP A 50 -4.05 -8.53 -7.17
C ASP A 50 -2.72 -8.00 -7.70
N TYR A 51 -1.84 -7.53 -6.82
CA TYR A 51 -0.53 -7.02 -7.20
C TYR A 51 0.39 -8.11 -7.79
N SER A 52 0.12 -9.38 -7.51
CA SER A 52 0.89 -10.52 -8.06
C SER A 52 0.50 -10.86 -9.49
N ASP A 53 -0.63 -10.37 -10.00
CA ASP A 53 -1.07 -10.60 -11.37
C ASP A 53 -0.15 -9.87 -12.36
N SER A 54 0.77 -10.61 -12.98
CA SER A 54 1.75 -10.10 -13.95
C SER A 54 1.14 -9.61 -15.27
N THR A 55 -0.14 -9.84 -15.52
CA THR A 55 -0.85 -9.31 -16.70
C THR A 55 -1.24 -7.84 -16.55
N LEU A 56 -1.24 -7.34 -15.31
CA LEU A 56 -1.54 -5.95 -15.01
C LEU A 56 -0.32 -5.05 -15.21
N SER A 57 -0.57 -3.76 -15.51
CA SER A 57 0.52 -2.80 -15.65
C SER A 57 1.29 -2.59 -14.34
N PRO A 58 2.60 -2.24 -14.40
CA PRO A 58 3.40 -1.93 -13.20
C PRO A 58 2.76 -0.87 -12.32
N ILE A 59 2.09 0.12 -12.90
CA ILE A 59 1.40 1.18 -12.15
C ILE A 59 0.26 0.61 -11.30
N ILE A 60 -0.57 -0.26 -11.89
CA ILE A 60 -1.69 -0.90 -11.16
C ILE A 60 -1.15 -1.81 -10.06
N ARG A 61 -0.17 -2.66 -10.37
CA ARG A 61 0.46 -3.58 -9.41
C ARG A 61 1.09 -2.84 -8.24
N GLY A 62 1.86 -1.79 -8.53
CA GLY A 62 2.50 -0.98 -7.50
C GLY A 62 1.50 -0.29 -6.57
N LYS A 63 0.45 0.34 -7.13
CA LYS A 63 -0.61 0.95 -6.32
C LYS A 63 -1.35 -0.07 -5.45
N ALA A 64 -1.66 -1.25 -5.99
CA ALA A 64 -2.31 -2.32 -5.23
C ALA A 64 -1.40 -2.85 -4.10
N TYR A 65 -0.10 -3.01 -4.37
CA TYR A 65 0.88 -3.40 -3.36
C TYR A 65 1.01 -2.38 -2.23
N LEU A 66 1.10 -1.09 -2.58
CA LEU A 66 1.18 0.01 -1.60
C LEU A 66 -0.09 0.10 -0.75
N ASP A 67 -1.25 -0.11 -1.35
CA ASP A 67 -2.51 -0.13 -0.62
C ASP A 67 -2.55 -1.27 0.40
N ALA A 68 -2.19 -2.48 0.00
CA ALA A 68 -2.26 -3.65 0.86
C ALA A 68 -1.26 -3.62 2.02
N ASN A 69 -0.04 -3.06 1.79
CA ASN A 69 1.07 -3.20 2.73
C ASN A 69 1.42 -1.91 3.47
N CYS A 70 0.98 -0.74 3.00
CA CYS A 70 1.44 0.56 3.53
C CYS A 70 0.29 1.50 3.87
N ALA A 71 -0.82 1.48 3.14
CA ALA A 71 -1.90 2.44 3.28
C ALA A 71 -2.69 2.33 4.59
N PHE A 72 -2.58 1.25 5.34
CA PHE A 72 -3.19 1.19 6.67
C PHE A 72 -2.60 2.25 7.62
N CYS A 73 -1.34 2.67 7.43
CA CYS A 73 -0.74 3.81 8.10
C CYS A 73 -0.75 5.07 7.23
N HIS A 74 -0.37 4.94 5.94
CA HIS A 74 -0.16 6.04 5.00
C HIS A 74 -1.45 6.40 4.23
N ARG A 75 -2.43 6.91 4.95
CA ARG A 75 -3.71 7.45 4.44
C ARG A 75 -4.19 8.58 5.32
N GLN A 76 -5.16 9.34 4.84
CA GLN A 76 -5.84 10.33 5.66
C GLN A 76 -6.46 9.67 6.90
N GLY A 77 -6.18 10.23 8.07
CA GLY A 77 -6.62 9.65 9.36
C GLY A 77 -5.86 8.41 9.81
N GLY A 78 -4.90 7.90 9.04
CA GLY A 78 -4.01 6.81 9.44
C GLY A 78 -2.95 7.23 10.46
N THR A 79 -2.21 6.29 11.02
CA THR A 79 -1.19 6.57 12.05
C THR A 79 -0.03 7.41 11.54
N ALA A 80 0.25 7.36 10.22
CA ALA A 80 1.25 8.18 9.55
C ALA A 80 0.67 9.42 8.85
N ASN A 81 -0.58 9.82 9.16
CA ASN A 81 -1.26 10.95 8.54
C ASN A 81 -0.45 12.26 8.57
N ALA A 82 0.28 12.52 9.65
CA ALA A 82 1.09 13.72 9.80
C ALA A 82 2.23 13.81 8.77
N ASN A 83 2.62 12.71 8.13
CA ASN A 83 3.65 12.71 7.10
C ASN A 83 3.15 13.24 5.75
N GLY A 84 1.82 13.32 5.57
CA GLY A 84 1.21 13.79 4.33
C GLY A 84 1.50 12.90 3.12
N LEU A 85 1.86 11.63 3.34
CA LEU A 85 2.01 10.62 2.30
C LEU A 85 0.77 9.72 2.34
N TYR A 86 -0.03 9.73 1.27
CA TYR A 86 -1.28 8.99 1.14
C TYR A 86 -1.23 8.10 -0.10
N ILE A 87 -1.10 6.80 0.14
CA ILE A 87 -0.87 5.79 -0.89
C ILE A 87 -1.95 4.70 -0.90
N ASN A 88 -3.15 5.06 -0.39
CA ASN A 88 -4.32 4.22 -0.51
C ASN A 88 -4.86 4.26 -1.95
N TRP A 89 -5.43 3.15 -2.38
CA TRP A 89 -5.91 2.91 -3.73
C TRP A 89 -6.86 3.98 -4.25
N ASP A 90 -7.77 4.42 -3.38
CA ASP A 90 -8.84 5.38 -3.65
C ASP A 90 -8.48 6.84 -3.34
N PHE A 91 -7.18 7.15 -3.19
CA PHE A 91 -6.75 8.54 -2.94
C PHE A 91 -6.88 9.39 -4.22
N GLU A 92 -7.67 10.45 -4.14
CA GLU A 92 -7.95 11.42 -5.23
C GLU A 92 -7.49 12.85 -4.90
N GLY A 93 -6.45 12.99 -4.09
CA GLY A 93 -5.91 14.30 -3.72
C GLY A 93 -4.78 14.79 -4.62
N GLU A 94 -4.09 15.82 -4.15
CA GLU A 94 -2.94 16.39 -4.87
C GLU A 94 -1.83 15.36 -5.04
N ILE A 95 -1.19 15.37 -6.22
CA ILE A 95 -0.15 14.41 -6.59
C ILE A 95 1.02 14.36 -5.62
N ILE A 96 1.36 15.50 -5.01
CA ILE A 96 2.43 15.58 -4.01
C ILE A 96 2.18 14.60 -2.83
N HIS A 97 0.94 14.37 -2.46
CA HIS A 97 0.58 13.45 -1.39
C HIS A 97 0.71 11.98 -1.78
N THR A 98 0.88 11.66 -3.06
CA THR A 98 1.21 10.30 -3.50
C THR A 98 2.68 9.94 -3.33
N GLY A 99 3.50 10.90 -2.92
CA GLY A 99 4.96 10.75 -2.75
C GLY A 99 5.79 11.30 -3.90
N ILE A 100 5.18 11.61 -5.05
CA ILE A 100 5.89 12.12 -6.23
C ILE A 100 6.49 13.49 -5.91
N PHE A 101 7.81 13.59 -6.00
CA PHE A 101 8.62 14.75 -5.62
C PHE A 101 8.31 15.33 -4.23
N LYS A 102 7.76 14.50 -3.34
CA LYS A 102 7.47 14.88 -1.97
C LYS A 102 8.70 14.74 -1.10
N ILE A 103 9.06 15.81 -0.40
CA ILE A 103 10.09 15.78 0.64
C ILE A 103 9.47 15.15 1.89
N PRO A 104 10.08 14.11 2.50
CA PRO A 104 9.62 13.53 3.75
C PRO A 104 9.55 14.58 4.87
N THR A 105 8.50 14.53 5.68
CA THR A 105 8.30 15.49 6.77
C THR A 105 9.24 15.24 7.96
N ASN A 106 9.49 13.97 8.29
CA ASN A 106 10.21 13.58 9.52
C ASN A 106 11.30 12.54 9.26
N TYR A 107 11.87 12.52 8.06
CA TYR A 107 12.90 11.57 7.71
C TYR A 107 13.92 12.19 6.75
N ASN A 108 15.20 11.98 7.04
CA ASN A 108 16.29 12.39 6.16
C ASN A 108 17.06 11.14 5.74
N ALA A 109 16.90 10.75 4.50
CA ALA A 109 17.72 9.69 3.92
C ALA A 109 19.10 10.24 3.50
N PRO A 110 20.18 9.48 3.69
CA PRO A 110 21.47 9.87 3.16
C PRO A 110 21.41 10.03 1.64
N GLN A 111 21.69 11.24 1.12
CA GLN A 111 21.78 11.56 -0.30
C GLN A 111 20.47 11.44 -1.13
N LEU A 112 19.33 11.16 -0.50
CA LEU A 112 18.03 11.11 -1.16
C LEU A 112 17.14 12.27 -0.69
N GLN A 113 16.33 12.81 -1.59
CA GLN A 113 15.55 14.00 -1.30
C GLN A 113 14.03 13.77 -1.29
N TYR A 114 13.53 12.89 -2.16
CA TYR A 114 12.09 12.75 -2.38
C TYR A 114 11.59 11.34 -2.06
N ASP A 115 10.33 11.24 -1.62
CA ASP A 115 9.68 9.96 -1.37
C ASP A 115 9.66 9.11 -2.65
N ILE A 116 9.30 9.70 -3.80
CA ILE A 116 9.33 9.07 -5.13
C ILE A 116 9.92 10.06 -6.13
N VAL A 117 10.91 9.60 -6.91
CA VAL A 117 11.44 10.27 -8.10
C VAL A 117 10.99 9.47 -9.33
N PRO A 118 10.04 9.97 -10.14
CA PRO A 118 9.55 9.28 -11.33
C PRO A 118 10.69 8.83 -12.24
N GLY A 119 10.61 7.59 -12.72
CA GLY A 119 11.64 6.98 -13.57
C GLY A 119 12.93 6.57 -12.86
N ASN A 120 13.13 6.94 -11.57
CA ASN A 120 14.38 6.74 -10.84
C ASN A 120 14.17 6.04 -9.50
N PRO A 121 13.96 4.71 -9.50
CA PRO A 121 13.73 3.94 -8.28
C PRO A 121 14.85 4.10 -7.24
N ASP A 122 16.11 4.09 -7.67
CA ASP A 122 17.27 4.14 -6.77
C ASP A 122 17.48 5.55 -6.14
N GLU A 123 16.83 6.58 -6.66
CA GLU A 123 16.79 7.92 -6.07
C GLU A 123 15.55 8.15 -5.19
N SER A 124 14.71 7.11 -5.03
CA SER A 124 13.44 7.19 -4.31
C SER A 124 13.56 6.66 -2.90
N ILE A 125 13.22 7.51 -1.90
CA ILE A 125 13.25 7.15 -0.47
C ILE A 125 12.29 5.98 -0.18
N LEU A 126 11.16 5.91 -0.85
CA LEU A 126 10.21 4.80 -0.70
C LEU A 126 10.89 3.45 -0.90
N LEU A 127 11.58 3.27 -2.04
CA LEU A 127 12.27 2.01 -2.34
C LEU A 127 13.47 1.78 -1.40
N TYR A 128 14.26 2.83 -1.15
CA TYR A 128 15.37 2.75 -0.20
C TYR A 128 14.91 2.19 1.14
N ARG A 129 13.86 2.75 1.74
CA ARG A 129 13.35 2.31 3.04
C ARG A 129 12.78 0.89 3.03
N MET A 130 12.24 0.44 1.91
CA MET A 130 11.77 -0.94 1.76
C MET A 130 12.92 -1.96 1.74
N THR A 131 14.11 -1.56 1.34
CA THR A 131 15.30 -2.44 1.32
C THR A 131 16.03 -2.50 2.65
N GLN A 132 15.75 -1.57 3.59
CA GLN A 132 16.39 -1.57 4.90
C GLN A 132 15.75 -2.59 5.85
N THR A 133 16.53 -3.04 6.83
CA THR A 133 16.07 -3.99 7.88
C THR A 133 16.15 -3.41 9.28
N GLU A 134 16.81 -2.27 9.44
CA GLU A 134 17.09 -1.66 10.72
C GLU A 134 16.45 -0.27 10.86
N ALA A 135 16.02 0.06 12.08
CA ALA A 135 15.57 1.41 12.42
C ALA A 135 16.75 2.40 12.42
N PRO A 136 16.54 3.66 12.00
CA PRO A 136 15.25 4.30 11.68
C PRO A 136 14.81 4.15 10.22
N ASP A 137 15.58 3.48 9.40
CA ASP A 137 15.44 3.49 7.94
C ASP A 137 14.37 2.51 7.44
N VAL A 138 14.12 1.42 8.16
CA VAL A 138 13.18 0.37 7.76
C VAL A 138 11.74 0.87 7.59
N MET A 139 11.06 0.46 6.52
CA MET A 139 9.61 0.57 6.30
C MET A 139 9.05 -0.71 5.67
N PRO A 140 7.91 -1.22 6.18
CA PRO A 140 7.20 -0.84 7.40
C PRO A 140 8.05 -0.96 8.67
N GLN A 141 7.80 -0.10 9.67
CA GLN A 141 8.52 -0.15 10.97
C GLN A 141 8.10 -1.33 11.86
N ILE A 142 6.96 -1.94 11.54
CA ILE A 142 6.37 -3.05 12.29
C ILE A 142 5.97 -4.18 11.33
N GLY A 143 5.88 -5.38 11.88
CA GLY A 143 5.30 -6.52 11.15
C GLY A 143 6.25 -7.21 10.17
N ARG A 144 7.53 -6.84 10.11
CA ARG A 144 8.52 -7.54 9.29
C ARG A 144 9.88 -7.66 9.96
N SER A 145 10.61 -8.74 9.63
CA SER A 145 12.00 -8.98 10.00
C SER A 145 12.90 -9.29 8.81
N ILE A 146 12.32 -9.48 7.62
CA ILE A 146 13.01 -9.77 6.36
C ILE A 146 12.45 -8.89 5.25
N ASN A 147 13.20 -8.72 4.18
CA ASN A 147 12.74 -8.01 2.99
C ASN A 147 11.78 -8.89 2.18
N HIS A 148 10.71 -8.30 1.69
CA HIS A 148 9.82 -8.89 0.70
C HIS A 148 10.36 -8.54 -0.69
N ASN A 149 11.28 -9.37 -1.21
CA ASN A 149 12.00 -9.07 -2.45
C ASN A 149 11.07 -8.90 -3.66
N GLU A 150 10.02 -9.71 -3.77
CA GLU A 150 9.01 -9.58 -4.82
C GLU A 150 8.31 -8.21 -4.75
N GLY A 151 7.93 -7.77 -3.56
CA GLY A 151 7.33 -6.45 -3.36
C GLY A 151 8.30 -5.30 -3.69
N ILE A 152 9.58 -5.46 -3.40
CA ILE A 152 10.62 -4.49 -3.77
C ILE A 152 10.70 -4.35 -5.29
N GLU A 153 10.70 -5.46 -6.03
CA GLU A 153 10.71 -5.43 -7.50
C GLU A 153 9.43 -4.82 -8.08
N ILE A 154 8.25 -5.14 -7.52
CA ILE A 154 6.98 -4.51 -7.92
C ILE A 154 7.05 -2.98 -7.76
N ILE A 155 7.59 -2.48 -6.64
CA ILE A 155 7.71 -1.05 -6.40
C ILE A 155 8.82 -0.42 -7.26
N ARG A 156 9.89 -1.14 -7.55
CA ARG A 156 10.91 -0.69 -8.51
C ARG A 156 10.30 -0.47 -9.90
N GLU A 157 9.55 -1.45 -10.41
CA GLU A 157 8.85 -1.33 -11.68
C GLU A 157 7.79 -0.22 -11.66
N TYR A 158 7.05 -0.07 -10.56
CA TYR A 158 6.08 1.00 -10.38
C TYR A 158 6.73 2.37 -10.54
N ILE A 159 7.79 2.66 -9.78
CA ILE A 159 8.49 3.95 -9.80
C ILE A 159 9.10 4.21 -11.19
N TYR A 160 9.69 3.19 -11.81
CA TYR A 160 10.28 3.31 -13.13
C TYR A 160 9.27 3.69 -14.22
N ASN A 161 8.02 3.25 -14.08
CA ASN A 161 6.95 3.51 -15.05
C ASN A 161 6.07 4.73 -14.71
N ILE A 162 6.37 5.50 -13.67
CA ILE A 162 5.72 6.79 -13.42
C ILE A 162 6.30 7.81 -14.42
N GLU A 163 5.43 8.48 -15.16
CA GLU A 163 5.75 9.54 -16.13
C GLU A 163 5.63 10.93 -15.49
#